data_9d6b8890ffd3a031f1673af4593a50e0
#
_entry.id   9d6b8890ffd3a031f1673af4593a50e0
#
_cell.length_a   1.000
_cell.length_b   1.000
_cell.length_c   1.000
_cell.angle_alpha   90.00
_cell.angle_beta   90.00
_cell.angle_gamma   90.00
#
_symmetry.space_group_name_H-M   'P 1'
#
loop_
_entity.id
_entity.type
_entity.pdbx_description
1 polymer ?
#
loop_
_entity_poly.entity_id
_entity_poly.type
_entity_poly.pdbx_seq_one_letter_code
_entity_poly.pdbx_strand_id
1 'polypeptide(L)'
;SCAYAESHPDERILVIDMCPQANLSELLLGGLVNNGSDHLFQRQGQTPRSTIGGYFETRLPSPYTPPVFNSQDFVTTPATLNSQIPENLDLICGDPLLELQANAMSTLANNQIPGTDTWLAIVDWLRDLIAPLADTYTIAIVDANPSFSIYTQVALSVADSLVLPVMADDSSRRAVQNAF
;
A
#
# COMPACT_ATOMS: atom_id res chain seq x y z
N SER A 1 7.39 -9.48 -6.51
CA SER A 1 8.19 -8.93 -5.40
C SER A 1 9.29 -9.88 -4.95
N CYS A 2 9.00 -11.12 -4.49
CA CYS A 2 10.03 -12.07 -3.99
C CYS A 2 11.10 -12.39 -5.05
N ALA A 3 10.74 -12.75 -6.26
CA ALA A 3 11.71 -13.05 -7.33
C ALA A 3 12.64 -11.85 -7.65
N TYR A 4 12.13 -10.63 -7.54
CA TYR A 4 12.95 -9.43 -7.67
C TYR A 4 13.92 -9.31 -6.48
N ALA A 5 13.43 -9.49 -5.26
CA ALA A 5 14.25 -9.42 -4.05
C ALA A 5 15.37 -10.47 -4.05
N GLU A 6 15.09 -11.70 -4.47
CA GLU A 6 16.09 -12.77 -4.61
C GLU A 6 17.17 -12.45 -5.65
N SER A 7 16.79 -11.77 -6.74
CA SER A 7 17.73 -11.39 -7.80
C SER A 7 18.53 -10.12 -7.49
N HIS A 8 18.14 -9.35 -6.48
CA HIS A 8 18.76 -8.08 -6.08
C HIS A 8 19.03 -8.06 -4.56
N PRO A 9 19.93 -8.94 -4.06
CA PRO A 9 20.14 -9.10 -2.61
C PRO A 9 20.73 -7.85 -1.93
N ASP A 10 21.36 -6.96 -2.68
CA ASP A 10 21.95 -5.73 -2.17
C ASP A 10 20.94 -4.57 -2.08
N GLU A 11 19.72 -4.77 -2.58
CA GLU A 11 18.63 -3.78 -2.52
C GLU A 11 17.67 -4.08 -1.36
N ARG A 12 17.15 -3.01 -0.74
CA ARG A 12 16.06 -3.11 0.23
C ARG A 12 14.75 -2.76 -0.45
N ILE A 13 13.77 -3.64 -0.35
CA ILE A 13 12.50 -3.56 -1.08
C ILE A 13 11.36 -3.39 -0.10
N LEU A 14 10.56 -2.34 -0.32
CA LEU A 14 9.30 -2.14 0.38
C LEU A 14 8.14 -2.57 -0.51
N VAL A 15 7.34 -3.49 -0.04
CA VAL A 15 6.06 -3.87 -0.68
C VAL A 15 4.93 -3.20 0.07
N ILE A 16 4.00 -2.58 -0.65
CA ILE A 16 2.84 -1.90 -0.07
C ILE A 16 1.58 -2.52 -0.67
N ASP A 17 0.79 -3.17 0.16
CA ASP A 17 -0.47 -3.78 -0.27
C ASP A 17 -1.62 -2.76 -0.13
N MET A 18 -2.02 -2.18 -1.26
CA MET A 18 -3.13 -1.22 -1.34
C MET A 18 -4.48 -1.91 -1.67
N CYS A 19 -4.54 -3.23 -1.52
CA CYS A 19 -5.76 -3.99 -1.78
C CYS A 19 -6.58 -4.19 -0.49
N PRO A 20 -7.89 -3.89 -0.47
CA PRO A 20 -8.74 -4.14 0.70
C PRO A 20 -8.81 -5.60 1.12
N GLN A 21 -8.67 -6.54 0.17
CA GLN A 21 -8.65 -7.97 0.48
C GLN A 21 -7.36 -8.42 1.14
N ALA A 22 -6.27 -7.64 1.01
CA ALA A 22 -4.97 -7.90 1.62
C ALA A 22 -4.39 -9.31 1.34
N ASN A 23 -4.71 -9.88 0.18
CA ASN A 23 -4.28 -11.23 -0.20
C ASN A 23 -2.75 -11.33 -0.32
N LEU A 24 -2.09 -10.29 -0.83
CA LEU A 24 -0.63 -10.25 -0.90
C LEU A 24 -0.02 -10.27 0.50
N SER A 25 -0.58 -9.49 1.42
CA SER A 25 -0.14 -9.45 2.82
C SER A 25 -0.27 -10.80 3.49
N GLU A 26 -1.43 -11.44 3.36
CA GLU A 26 -1.65 -12.79 3.91
C GLU A 26 -0.62 -13.78 3.36
N LEU A 27 -0.37 -13.76 2.05
CA LEU A 27 0.59 -14.64 1.39
C LEU A 27 2.01 -14.43 1.91
N LEU A 28 2.47 -13.19 1.99
CA LEU A 28 3.83 -12.87 2.45
C LEU A 28 4.02 -13.18 3.94
N LEU A 29 3.00 -13.00 4.77
CA LEU A 29 3.04 -13.28 6.21
C LEU A 29 2.95 -14.78 6.56
N GLY A 30 2.82 -15.66 5.57
CA GLY A 30 2.84 -17.11 5.81
C GLY A 30 1.82 -17.91 4.99
N GLY A 31 0.84 -17.27 4.37
CA GLY A 31 -0.22 -17.93 3.62
C GLY A 31 -0.98 -18.96 4.46
N LEU A 32 -1.39 -20.06 3.83
CA LEU A 32 -2.11 -21.15 4.50
C LEU A 32 -1.20 -22.03 5.37
N VAL A 33 0.11 -22.02 5.13
CA VAL A 33 1.04 -22.96 5.77
C VAL A 33 1.56 -22.44 7.12
N ASN A 34 1.81 -21.14 7.20
CA ASN A 34 2.41 -20.47 8.36
C ASN A 34 1.47 -19.41 8.98
N ASN A 35 0.17 -19.67 9.00
CA ASN A 35 -0.84 -18.85 9.65
C ASN A 35 -0.84 -17.37 9.20
N GLY A 36 -0.67 -17.11 7.90
CA GLY A 36 -0.60 -15.76 7.34
C GLY A 36 -1.81 -14.88 7.69
N SER A 37 -3.02 -15.45 7.68
CA SER A 37 -4.25 -14.75 8.09
C SER A 37 -4.21 -14.30 9.55
N ASP A 38 -3.70 -15.15 10.47
CA ASP A 38 -3.61 -14.80 11.91
C ASP A 38 -2.59 -13.68 12.13
N HIS A 39 -1.45 -13.74 11.43
CA HIS A 39 -0.44 -12.69 11.49
C HIS A 39 -0.97 -11.36 10.95
N LEU A 40 -1.70 -11.39 9.84
CA LEU A 40 -2.35 -10.20 9.29
C LEU A 40 -3.40 -9.65 10.26
N PHE A 41 -4.24 -10.52 10.82
CA PHE A 41 -5.27 -10.12 11.77
C PHE A 41 -4.68 -9.47 13.03
N GLN A 42 -3.55 -9.95 13.53
CA GLN A 42 -2.84 -9.34 14.65
C GLN A 42 -2.40 -7.90 14.32
N ARG A 43 -1.91 -7.63 13.09
CA ARG A 43 -1.52 -6.29 12.64
C ARG A 43 -2.72 -5.35 12.56
N GLN A 44 -3.82 -5.85 12.00
CA GLN A 44 -5.08 -5.13 11.91
C GLN A 44 -5.74 -4.86 13.27
N GLY A 45 -5.48 -5.70 14.26
CA GLY A 45 -6.02 -5.58 15.64
C GLY A 45 -5.20 -4.68 16.57
N GLN A 46 -4.05 -4.15 16.15
CA GLN A 46 -3.25 -3.23 16.97
C GLN A 46 -3.93 -1.87 17.15
N THR A 47 -3.47 -1.10 18.13
CA THR A 47 -3.94 0.28 18.34
C THR A 47 -2.73 1.19 18.55
N PRO A 48 -2.36 2.04 17.60
CA PRO A 48 -2.92 2.13 16.23
C PRO A 48 -2.66 0.87 15.40
N ARG A 49 -3.49 0.61 14.37
CA ARG A 49 -3.30 -0.52 13.45
C ARG A 49 -1.98 -0.36 12.69
N SER A 50 -1.20 -1.42 12.60
CA SER A 50 0.09 -1.45 11.91
C SER A 50 -0.08 -1.89 10.43
N THR A 51 -0.91 -1.16 9.69
CA THR A 51 -1.32 -1.46 8.31
C THR A 51 -1.49 -0.15 7.52
N ILE A 52 -1.65 -0.25 6.20
CA ILE A 52 -1.97 0.92 5.37
C ILE A 52 -3.31 1.57 5.79
N GLY A 53 -4.31 0.77 6.18
CA GLY A 53 -5.58 1.28 6.72
C GLY A 53 -5.40 2.02 8.03
N GLY A 54 -4.51 1.54 8.92
CA GLY A 54 -4.13 2.24 10.14
C GLY A 54 -3.44 3.57 9.87
N TYR A 55 -2.55 3.64 8.89
CA TYR A 55 -1.96 4.91 8.47
C TYR A 55 -3.03 5.89 7.96
N PHE A 56 -3.92 5.46 7.08
CA PHE A 56 -4.99 6.34 6.60
C PHE A 56 -5.95 6.78 7.71
N GLU A 57 -6.17 5.92 8.71
CA GLU A 57 -6.93 6.29 9.90
C GLU A 57 -6.27 7.45 10.66
N THR A 58 -4.94 7.49 10.76
CA THR A 58 -4.21 8.61 11.37
C THR A 58 -4.29 9.90 10.55
N ARG A 59 -4.50 9.81 9.23
CA ARG A 59 -4.62 10.97 8.33
C ARG A 59 -6.01 11.60 8.33
N LEU A 60 -7.07 10.83 8.59
CA LEU A 60 -8.46 11.31 8.53
C LEU A 60 -8.74 12.54 9.43
N PRO A 61 -8.22 12.64 10.67
CA PRO A 61 -8.43 13.84 11.51
C PRO A 61 -7.66 15.08 11.03
N SER A 62 -6.59 14.89 10.23
CA SER A 62 -5.75 15.96 9.70
C SER A 62 -5.46 15.73 8.21
N PRO A 63 -6.50 15.80 7.35
CA PRO A 63 -6.42 15.30 5.99
C PRO A 63 -5.50 16.12 5.08
N TYR A 64 -5.38 17.41 5.32
CA TYR A 64 -4.65 18.34 4.45
C TYR A 64 -3.28 18.76 5.00
N THR A 65 -2.94 18.29 6.21
CA THR A 65 -1.65 18.54 6.83
C THR A 65 -1.17 17.26 7.49
N PRO A 66 0.04 16.76 7.15
CA PRO A 66 0.55 15.53 7.75
C PRO A 66 0.63 15.66 9.29
N PRO A 67 0.00 14.74 10.06
CA PRO A 67 0.22 14.65 11.48
C PRO A 67 1.65 14.14 11.75
N VAL A 68 2.11 14.24 12.99
CA VAL A 68 3.37 13.59 13.41
C VAL A 68 3.12 12.09 13.53
N PHE A 69 3.87 11.29 12.81
CA PHE A 69 3.85 9.82 12.85
C PHE A 69 5.23 9.27 12.51
N ASN A 70 5.48 8.00 12.81
CA ASN A 70 6.66 7.29 12.38
C ASN A 70 6.28 6.24 11.33
N SER A 71 6.80 6.37 10.10
CA SER A 71 6.49 5.47 9.00
C SER A 71 6.87 4.01 9.30
N GLN A 72 7.90 3.79 10.10
CA GLN A 72 8.33 2.43 10.50
C GLN A 72 7.28 1.67 11.33
N ASP A 73 6.37 2.36 12.01
CA ASP A 73 5.31 1.72 12.81
C ASP A 73 4.33 0.91 11.94
N PHE A 74 4.28 1.21 10.64
CA PHE A 74 3.44 0.52 9.66
C PHE A 74 4.18 -0.58 8.88
N VAL A 75 5.51 -0.68 9.03
CA VAL A 75 6.35 -1.65 8.32
C VAL A 75 6.43 -2.96 9.09
N THR A 76 6.42 -4.06 8.37
CA THR A 76 6.59 -5.43 8.86
C THR A 76 7.67 -6.12 8.05
N THR A 77 8.51 -6.96 8.71
CA THR A 77 9.50 -7.82 8.06
C THR A 77 8.93 -9.24 7.94
N PRO A 78 8.36 -9.64 6.80
CA PRO A 78 7.72 -10.95 6.63
C PRO A 78 8.67 -12.13 6.88
N ALA A 79 9.95 -11.99 6.58
CA ALA A 79 10.96 -13.05 6.78
C ALA A 79 11.03 -13.54 8.24
N THR A 80 10.61 -12.72 9.21
CA THR A 80 10.54 -13.12 10.63
C THR A 80 9.41 -14.12 10.93
N LEU A 81 8.40 -14.18 10.05
CA LEU A 81 7.20 -15.01 10.19
C LEU A 81 7.16 -16.13 9.15
N ASN A 82 7.80 -15.89 8.00
CA ASN A 82 7.81 -16.79 6.87
C ASN A 82 9.22 -16.87 6.26
N SER A 83 9.94 -17.92 6.60
CA SER A 83 11.33 -18.15 6.14
C SER A 83 11.49 -18.33 4.62
N GLN A 84 10.40 -18.39 3.87
CA GLN A 84 10.42 -18.42 2.39
C GLN A 84 10.51 -17.03 1.78
N ILE A 85 10.38 -15.97 2.59
CA ILE A 85 10.46 -14.59 2.10
C ILE A 85 11.90 -14.09 2.26
N PRO A 86 12.46 -13.42 1.24
CA PRO A 86 13.78 -12.81 1.31
C PRO A 86 13.90 -11.78 2.45
N GLU A 87 15.04 -11.77 3.15
CA GLU A 87 15.29 -10.87 4.29
C GLU A 87 15.36 -9.37 3.90
N ASN A 88 15.61 -9.09 2.63
CA ASN A 88 15.67 -7.74 2.07
C ASN A 88 14.31 -7.19 1.62
N LEU A 89 13.20 -7.89 1.93
CA LEU A 89 11.85 -7.49 1.60
C LEU A 89 11.06 -7.17 2.87
N ASP A 90 10.56 -5.94 2.98
CA ASP A 90 9.63 -5.50 4.01
C ASP A 90 8.25 -5.20 3.41
N LEU A 91 7.23 -5.15 4.26
CA LEU A 91 5.82 -5.06 3.86
C LEU A 91 5.07 -4.00 4.69
N ILE A 92 4.28 -3.17 4.02
CA ILE A 92 3.15 -2.47 4.63
C ILE A 92 1.89 -3.24 4.29
N CYS A 93 1.25 -3.81 5.32
CA CYS A 93 0.12 -4.72 5.14
C CYS A 93 -1.13 -4.00 4.64
N GLY A 94 -1.89 -4.69 3.79
CA GLY A 94 -3.24 -4.29 3.38
C GLY A 94 -4.25 -4.32 4.52
N ASP A 95 -5.40 -3.65 4.31
CA ASP A 95 -6.43 -3.57 5.33
C ASP A 95 -7.83 -3.41 4.70
N PRO A 96 -8.83 -4.18 5.14
CA PRO A 96 -10.22 -4.00 4.72
C PRO A 96 -10.79 -2.60 5.00
N LEU A 97 -10.21 -1.85 5.95
CA LEU A 97 -10.59 -0.47 6.23
C LEU A 97 -10.47 0.45 5.00
N LEU A 98 -9.60 0.12 4.03
CA LEU A 98 -9.46 0.92 2.80
C LEU A 98 -10.79 1.14 2.09
N GLU A 99 -11.67 0.15 2.08
CA GLU A 99 -12.98 0.26 1.46
C GLU A 99 -13.91 1.26 2.18
N LEU A 100 -13.89 1.24 3.50
CA LEU A 100 -14.66 2.19 4.32
C LEU A 100 -14.07 3.60 4.24
N GLN A 101 -12.75 3.71 4.21
CA GLN A 101 -12.03 4.98 4.14
C GLN A 101 -12.14 5.65 2.76
N ALA A 102 -12.34 4.88 1.69
CA ALA A 102 -12.42 5.38 0.32
C ALA A 102 -13.48 6.48 0.16
N ASN A 103 -14.66 6.31 0.77
CA ASN A 103 -15.72 7.31 0.72
C ASN A 103 -15.35 8.59 1.45
N ALA A 104 -14.73 8.49 2.63
CA ALA A 104 -14.26 9.64 3.39
C ALA A 104 -13.15 10.38 2.63
N MET A 105 -12.16 9.67 2.11
CA MET A 105 -11.06 10.23 1.31
C MET A 105 -11.59 10.94 0.05
N SER A 106 -12.53 10.33 -0.67
CA SER A 106 -13.15 10.93 -1.85
C SER A 106 -13.90 12.21 -1.50
N THR A 107 -14.63 12.23 -0.38
CA THR A 107 -15.32 13.43 0.11
C THR A 107 -14.32 14.54 0.46
N LEU A 108 -13.24 14.19 1.17
CA LEU A 108 -12.19 15.14 1.57
C LEU A 108 -11.44 15.69 0.34
N ALA A 109 -11.16 14.86 -0.65
CA ALA A 109 -10.48 15.26 -1.89
C ALA A 109 -11.31 16.23 -2.74
N ASN A 110 -12.63 16.15 -2.66
CA ASN A 110 -13.55 17.01 -3.41
C ASN A 110 -14.04 18.24 -2.63
N ASN A 111 -13.58 18.44 -1.39
CA ASN A 111 -13.92 19.65 -0.63
C ASN A 111 -13.32 20.89 -1.29
N GLN A 112 -14.05 22.02 -1.18
CA GLN A 112 -13.57 23.32 -1.64
C GLN A 112 -13.10 24.15 -0.45
N ILE A 113 -11.79 24.17 -0.23
CA ILE A 113 -11.16 24.96 0.83
C ILE A 113 -10.29 26.05 0.19
N PRO A 114 -10.59 27.34 0.39
CA PRO A 114 -9.80 28.41 -0.20
C PRO A 114 -8.31 28.29 0.15
N GLY A 115 -7.46 28.33 -0.88
CA GLY A 115 -6.00 28.26 -0.71
C GLY A 115 -5.44 26.86 -0.49
N THR A 116 -6.27 25.81 -0.57
CA THR A 116 -5.83 24.41 -0.42
C THR A 116 -6.24 23.60 -1.64
N ASP A 117 -5.28 22.93 -2.28
CA ASP A 117 -5.57 21.87 -3.25
C ASP A 117 -5.88 20.59 -2.48
N THR A 118 -7.17 20.39 -2.20
CA THR A 118 -7.64 19.26 -1.38
C THR A 118 -7.45 17.93 -2.07
N TRP A 119 -7.55 17.90 -3.40
CA TRP A 119 -7.27 16.70 -4.19
C TRP A 119 -5.81 16.28 -4.03
N LEU A 120 -4.88 17.19 -4.31
CA LEU A 120 -3.45 16.90 -4.21
C LEU A 120 -3.07 16.49 -2.78
N ALA A 121 -3.62 17.17 -1.76
CA ALA A 121 -3.36 16.85 -0.37
C ALA A 121 -3.76 15.41 0.02
N ILE A 122 -4.84 14.88 -0.56
CA ILE A 122 -5.29 13.50 -0.30
C ILE A 122 -4.49 12.48 -1.09
N VAL A 123 -4.22 12.74 -2.37
CA VAL A 123 -3.48 11.78 -3.20
C VAL A 123 -2.01 11.66 -2.78
N ASP A 124 -1.45 12.67 -2.14
CA ASP A 124 -0.10 12.65 -1.60
C ASP A 124 0.05 11.89 -0.25
N TRP A 125 -1.04 11.39 0.35
CA TRP A 125 -0.93 10.64 1.62
C TRP A 125 0.06 9.49 1.57
N LEU A 126 0.07 8.72 0.49
CA LEU A 126 1.02 7.61 0.37
C LEU A 126 2.46 8.12 0.20
N ARG A 127 2.66 9.25 -0.49
CA ARG A 127 3.96 9.90 -0.60
C ARG A 127 4.49 10.33 0.76
N ASP A 128 3.64 10.92 1.61
CA ASP A 128 4.00 11.31 2.97
C ASP A 128 4.43 10.11 3.83
N LEU A 129 3.84 8.93 3.60
CA LEU A 129 4.20 7.69 4.29
C LEU A 129 5.57 7.16 3.84
N ILE A 130 5.83 7.15 2.53
CA ILE A 130 7.04 6.52 1.98
C ILE A 130 8.26 7.44 1.98
N ALA A 131 8.08 8.76 1.89
CA ALA A 131 9.20 9.69 1.81
C ALA A 131 10.21 9.57 2.99
N PRO A 132 9.80 9.39 4.25
CA PRO A 132 10.74 9.18 5.35
C PRO A 132 11.48 7.83 5.30
N LEU A 133 11.03 6.91 4.45
CA LEU A 133 11.62 5.58 4.26
C LEU A 133 12.62 5.52 3.10
N ALA A 134 12.75 6.59 2.32
CA ALA A 134 13.56 6.63 1.10
C ALA A 134 15.06 6.35 1.31
N ASP A 135 15.59 6.66 2.49
CA ASP A 135 16.99 6.34 2.82
C ASP A 135 17.20 4.84 3.16
N THR A 136 16.11 4.12 3.43
CA THR A 136 16.15 2.70 3.81
C THR A 136 15.86 1.79 2.62
N TYR A 137 14.90 2.17 1.76
CA TYR A 137 14.44 1.33 0.66
C TYR A 137 14.86 1.92 -0.68
N THR A 138 15.46 1.08 -1.52
CA THR A 138 15.87 1.44 -2.88
C THR A 138 14.71 1.41 -3.86
N ILE A 139 13.70 0.58 -3.58
CA ILE A 139 12.50 0.43 -4.40
C ILE A 139 11.27 0.20 -3.53
N ALA A 140 10.14 0.81 -3.92
CA ALA A 140 8.83 0.51 -3.38
C ALA A 140 7.94 -0.11 -4.47
N ILE A 141 7.34 -1.25 -4.18
CA ILE A 141 6.41 -1.96 -5.07
C ILE A 141 5.00 -1.83 -4.46
N VAL A 142 4.13 -1.11 -5.14
CA VAL A 142 2.74 -0.92 -4.69
C VAL A 142 1.83 -1.88 -5.43
N ASP A 143 1.21 -2.81 -4.67
CA ASP A 143 0.18 -3.70 -5.20
C ASP A 143 -1.19 -3.03 -5.08
N ALA A 144 -1.75 -2.64 -6.21
CA ALA A 144 -3.01 -1.92 -6.27
C ALA A 144 -4.10 -2.76 -6.95
N ASN A 145 -5.30 -2.70 -6.40
CA ASN A 145 -6.47 -3.29 -7.04
C ASN A 145 -6.81 -2.49 -8.32
N PRO A 146 -7.07 -3.13 -9.47
CA PRO A 146 -7.51 -2.46 -10.69
C PRO A 146 -8.94 -1.94 -10.56
N SER A 147 -9.15 -0.90 -9.76
CA SER A 147 -10.43 -0.24 -9.53
C SER A 147 -10.28 1.26 -9.71
N PHE A 148 -11.40 1.96 -9.91
CA PHE A 148 -11.42 3.43 -9.97
C PHE A 148 -11.53 4.09 -8.58
N SER A 149 -11.21 3.36 -7.51
CA SER A 149 -11.26 3.88 -6.15
C SER A 149 -10.18 4.93 -5.89
N ILE A 150 -10.41 5.78 -4.91
CA ILE A 150 -9.46 6.83 -4.51
C ILE A 150 -8.12 6.24 -4.06
N TYR A 151 -8.11 5.10 -3.38
CA TYR A 151 -6.86 4.47 -2.93
C TYR A 151 -6.01 3.94 -4.10
N THR A 152 -6.64 3.52 -5.22
CA THR A 152 -5.91 3.20 -6.45
C THR A 152 -5.29 4.44 -7.07
N GLN A 153 -6.01 5.57 -7.05
CA GLN A 153 -5.47 6.84 -7.55
C GLN A 153 -4.31 7.34 -6.68
N VAL A 154 -4.41 7.18 -5.36
CA VAL A 154 -3.32 7.44 -4.41
C VAL A 154 -2.09 6.58 -4.74
N ALA A 155 -2.28 5.28 -5.02
CA ALA A 155 -1.18 4.40 -5.43
C ALA A 155 -0.51 4.85 -6.73
N LEU A 156 -1.31 5.23 -7.73
CA LEU A 156 -0.81 5.70 -9.02
C LEU A 156 -0.08 7.05 -8.93
N SER A 157 -0.49 7.93 -8.01
CA SER A 157 0.11 9.27 -7.87
C SER A 157 1.56 9.27 -7.40
N VAL A 158 2.01 8.18 -6.77
CA VAL A 158 3.38 8.03 -6.26
C VAL A 158 4.26 7.16 -7.15
N ALA A 159 3.68 6.50 -8.15
CA ALA A 159 4.40 5.54 -8.97
C ALA A 159 5.22 6.24 -10.07
N ASP A 160 6.51 5.89 -10.19
CA ASP A 160 7.37 6.29 -11.31
C ASP A 160 7.15 5.41 -12.54
N SER A 161 6.67 4.19 -12.32
CA SER A 161 6.44 3.19 -13.36
C SER A 161 5.23 2.33 -13.05
N LEU A 162 4.48 1.93 -14.07
CA LEU A 162 3.32 1.07 -13.97
C LEU A 162 3.59 -0.28 -14.63
N VAL A 163 3.36 -1.36 -13.90
CA VAL A 163 3.40 -2.73 -14.43
C VAL A 163 1.96 -3.25 -14.54
N LEU A 164 1.51 -3.50 -15.75
CA LEU A 164 0.20 -4.08 -16.03
C LEU A 164 0.38 -5.56 -16.41
N PRO A 165 0.03 -6.51 -15.52
CA PRO A 165 0.01 -7.92 -15.87
C PRO A 165 -1.13 -8.18 -16.86
N VAL A 166 -0.81 -8.72 -18.04
CA VAL A 166 -1.79 -9.02 -19.08
C VAL A 166 -1.68 -10.48 -19.49
N MET A 167 -2.81 -11.11 -19.68
CA MET A 167 -2.87 -12.40 -20.38
C MET A 167 -3.01 -12.17 -21.88
N ALA A 168 -2.60 -13.13 -22.70
CA ALA A 168 -2.73 -13.06 -24.16
C ALA A 168 -4.17 -13.35 -24.58
N ASP A 169 -5.14 -12.57 -24.10
CA ASP A 169 -6.56 -12.68 -24.42
C ASP A 169 -7.18 -11.32 -24.75
N ASP A 170 -8.39 -11.33 -25.32
CA ASP A 170 -9.11 -10.12 -25.72
C ASP A 170 -9.56 -9.25 -24.54
N SER A 171 -9.78 -9.84 -23.35
CA SER A 171 -10.18 -9.11 -22.16
C SER A 171 -9.03 -8.25 -21.66
N SER A 172 -7.82 -8.82 -21.58
CA SER A 172 -6.60 -8.11 -21.21
C SER A 172 -6.24 -7.01 -22.22
N ARG A 173 -6.40 -7.27 -23.51
CA ARG A 173 -6.22 -6.26 -24.57
C ARG A 173 -7.13 -5.04 -24.35
N ARG A 174 -8.42 -5.29 -24.04
CA ARG A 174 -9.39 -4.20 -23.77
C ARG A 174 -9.06 -3.45 -22.47
N ALA A 175 -8.60 -4.16 -21.43
CA ALA A 175 -8.21 -3.54 -20.17
C ALA A 175 -7.04 -2.57 -20.37
N VAL A 176 -6.03 -2.95 -21.15
CA VAL A 176 -4.91 -2.05 -21.50
C VAL A 176 -5.39 -0.84 -22.30
N GLN A 177 -6.27 -1.05 -23.30
CA GLN A 177 -6.82 0.06 -24.11
C GLN A 177 -7.65 1.06 -23.29
N ASN A 178 -8.27 0.62 -22.19
CA ASN A 178 -9.07 1.48 -21.32
C ASN A 178 -8.24 2.16 -20.21
N ALA A 179 -6.98 1.74 -20.01
CA ALA A 179 -6.08 2.31 -19.02
C ALA A 179 -5.31 3.56 -19.53
N PHE A 180 -5.35 3.79 -20.83
CA PHE A 180 -4.74 4.92 -21.55
C PHE A 180 -5.79 5.68 -22.38
#